data_be8b63cfcea939eaace9f78d82536829
#
_entry.id   be8b63cfcea939eaace9f78d82536829
#
_cell.length_a   1.000
_cell.length_b   1.000
_cell.length_c   1.000
_cell.angle_alpha   90.00
_cell.angle_beta   90.00
_cell.angle_gamma   90.00
#
_symmetry.space_group_name_H-M   'P 1'
#
loop_
_entity.id
_entity.type
_entity.pdbx_description
1 polymer ?
#
loop_
_entity_poly.entity_id
_entity_poly.type
_entity_poly.pdbx_seq_one_letter_code
_entity_poly.pdbx_strand_id
1 'polypeptide(L)' 'MEYKGIRFEIVETTNPCCWKWIVFLDATRMRTGLALTRADAVLDAELAIEKALEDRQHA' A
#
# COMPACT_ATOMS: atom_id res chain seq x y z
N MET A 1 0.21 0.08 10.03
CA MET A 1 -0.20 1.46 9.69
C MET A 1 -1.59 1.44 9.07
N GLU A 2 -2.26 2.57 9.11
CA GLU A 2 -3.62 2.67 8.61
C GLU A 2 -3.83 4.02 7.92
N TYR A 3 -4.59 4.04 6.83
CA TYR A 3 -4.87 5.24 6.08
C TYR A 3 -6.31 5.18 5.58
N LYS A 4 -7.12 6.16 5.98
CA LYS A 4 -8.54 6.22 5.60
C LYS A 4 -9.30 4.93 5.91
N GLY A 5 -8.97 4.33 7.05
CA GLY A 5 -9.61 3.11 7.50
C GLY A 5 -9.09 1.84 6.87
N ILE A 6 -8.08 1.93 6.03
CA ILE A 6 -7.50 0.77 5.36
C ILE A 6 -6.09 0.52 5.92
N ARG A 7 -5.86 -0.71 6.35
CA ARG A 7 -4.60 -1.10 6.94
C ARG A 7 -3.55 -1.37 5.85
N PHE A 8 -2.33 -0.98 6.12
CA PHE A 8 -1.21 -1.31 5.25
C PHE A 8 0.06 -1.53 6.07
N GLU A 9 1.03 -2.21 5.47
CA GLU A 9 2.31 -2.50 6.12
C GLU A 9 3.45 -2.15 5.18
N ILE A 10 4.57 -1.72 5.78
CA ILE A 10 5.81 -1.44 5.05
C ILE A 10 6.86 -2.41 5.55
N VAL A 11 7.45 -3.19 4.65
CA VAL A 11 8.40 -4.23 5.01
C VAL A 11 9.70 -4.00 4.26
N GLU A 12 10.81 -4.13 4.97
CA GLU A 12 12.12 -4.10 4.34
C GLU A 12 12.36 -5.45 3.66
N THR A 13 12.72 -5.43 2.38
CA THR A 13 12.98 -6.67 1.65
C THR A 13 14.38 -7.19 1.95
N THR A 14 14.60 -8.48 1.68
CA THR A 14 15.92 -9.07 1.83
C THR A 14 16.91 -8.53 0.79
N ASN A 15 16.40 -8.03 -0.31
CA ASN A 15 17.21 -7.35 -1.30
C ASN A 15 17.39 -5.89 -0.85
N PRO A 16 18.61 -5.42 -0.59
CA PRO A 16 18.83 -4.12 0.04
C PRO A 16 18.39 -2.91 -0.76
N CYS A 17 17.91 -3.10 -1.97
CA CYS A 17 17.50 -1.97 -2.79
C CYS A 17 16.13 -1.40 -2.44
N CYS A 18 15.23 -2.20 -1.75
CA CYS A 18 13.81 -1.88 -1.87
C CYS A 18 13.01 -2.10 -0.59
N TRP A 19 11.91 -1.40 -0.55
CA TRP A 19 10.91 -1.55 0.51
C TRP A 19 9.63 -2.05 -0.12
N LYS A 20 9.01 -3.05 0.48
CA LYS A 20 7.75 -3.59 0.00
C LYS A 20 6.60 -3.00 0.80
N TRP A 21 5.56 -2.56 0.11
CA TRP A 21 4.34 -2.13 0.77
C TRP A 21 3.22 -3.13 0.47
N ILE A 22 2.37 -3.34 1.46
CA ILE A 22 1.24 -4.25 1.36
C ILE A 22 0.01 -3.52 1.87
N VAL A 23 -1.01 -3.42 1.03
CA VAL A 23 -2.28 -2.78 1.39
C VAL A 23 -3.35 -3.85 1.48
N PHE A 24 -4.04 -3.88 2.61
CA PHE A 24 -5.12 -4.84 2.85
C PHE A 24 -6.45 -4.14 2.61
N LEU A 25 -6.95 -4.24 1.38
CA LEU A 25 -8.19 -3.56 1.00
C LEU A 25 -9.41 -4.20 1.68
N ASP A 26 -9.46 -5.52 1.69
CA ASP A 26 -10.48 -6.27 2.41
C ASP A 26 -10.01 -7.71 2.61
N ALA A 27 -10.90 -8.59 3.07
CA ALA A 27 -10.52 -9.97 3.41
C ALA A 27 -10.00 -10.77 2.22
N THR A 28 -10.34 -10.37 1.00
CA THR A 28 -10.00 -11.11 -0.22
C THR A 28 -9.10 -10.33 -1.16
N ARG A 29 -8.86 -9.04 -0.90
CA ARG A 29 -8.15 -8.17 -1.82
C ARG A 29 -6.94 -7.52 -1.14
N MET A 30 -5.80 -7.70 -1.77
CA MET A 30 -4.54 -7.10 -1.32
C MET A 30 -3.83 -6.48 -2.51
N ARG A 31 -3.11 -5.40 -2.24
CA ARG A 31 -2.21 -4.83 -3.22
C ARG A 31 -0.81 -4.75 -2.64
N THR A 32 0.18 -5.03 -3.48
CA THR A 32 1.58 -4.94 -3.07
C THR A 32 2.38 -4.21 -4.12
N GLY A 33 3.52 -3.70 -3.72
CA GLY A 33 4.43 -3.05 -4.63
C GLY A 33 5.78 -2.84 -3.98
N LEU A 34 6.72 -2.31 -4.75
CA LEU A 34 8.06 -2.03 -4.28
C LEU A 34 8.38 -0.56 -4.48
N ALA A 35 9.17 -0.01 -3.56
CA ALA A 35 9.65 1.36 -3.65
C ALA A 35 11.11 1.41 -3.24
N LEU A 36 11.82 2.43 -3.65
CA LEU A 36 13.25 2.55 -3.37
C LEU A 36 13.54 3.00 -1.95
N THR A 37 12.61 3.73 -1.34
CA THR A 37 12.78 4.20 0.04
C THR A 37 11.52 3.91 0.84
N ARG A 38 11.65 3.95 2.16
CA ARG A 38 10.50 3.76 3.03
C ARG A 38 9.45 4.84 2.82
N ALA A 39 9.89 6.08 2.67
CA ALA A 39 8.96 7.20 2.44
C ALA A 39 8.17 7.01 1.15
N ASP A 40 8.85 6.56 0.09
CA ASP A 40 8.18 6.27 -1.17
C ASP A 40 7.20 5.11 -1.05
N ALA A 41 7.57 4.10 -0.26
CA ALA A 41 6.67 2.96 -0.03
C ALA A 41 5.40 3.40 0.67
N VAL A 42 5.51 4.27 1.66
CA VAL A 42 4.33 4.81 2.37
C VAL A 42 3.46 5.60 1.40
N LEU A 43 4.06 6.46 0.58
CA LEU A 43 3.32 7.24 -0.41
C LEU A 43 2.61 6.34 -1.40
N ASP A 44 3.30 5.34 -1.92
CA ASP A 44 2.71 4.41 -2.88
C ASP A 44 1.54 3.65 -2.28
N ALA A 45 1.67 3.21 -1.02
CA ALA A 45 0.59 2.52 -0.34
C ALA A 45 -0.63 3.44 -0.17
N GLU A 46 -0.40 4.68 0.23
CA GLU A 46 -1.48 5.65 0.38
C GLU A 46 -2.18 5.94 -0.94
N LEU A 47 -1.41 6.08 -2.02
CA LEU A 47 -1.97 6.29 -3.34
C LEU A 47 -2.79 5.09 -3.81
N ALA A 48 -2.32 3.89 -3.52
CA ALA A 48 -3.08 2.67 -3.85
C ALA A 48 -4.41 2.63 -3.10
N ILE A 49 -4.40 3.04 -1.84
CA ILE A 49 -5.61 3.11 -1.03
C ILE A 49 -6.59 4.15 -1.60
N GLU A 50 -6.10 5.34 -1.91
CA GLU A 50 -6.94 6.38 -2.47
C GLU A 50 -7.57 5.96 -3.78
N LYS A 51 -6.79 5.32 -4.64
CA LYS A 51 -7.30 4.83 -5.91
C LYS A 51 -8.38 3.77 -5.71
N ALA A 52 -8.18 2.86 -4.76
CA ALA A 52 -9.17 1.84 -4.47
C ALA A 52 -10.47 2.43 -3.94
N LEU A 53 -10.37 3.44 -3.07
CA LEU A 53 -11.55 4.12 -2.54
C LEU A 53 -12.27 4.90 -3.62
N GLU A 54 -11.52 5.53 -4.52
CA GLU A 54 -12.10 6.26 -5.64
C GLU A 54 -12.87 5.31 -6.57
N ASP A 55 -12.31 4.15 -6.85
CA ASP A 55 -12.99 3.14 -7.67
C ASP A 55 -14.28 2.67 -7.01
N ARG A 56 -14.29 2.57 -5.68
CA ARG A 56 -15.49 2.18 -4.94
C ARG A 56 -16.60 3.20 -5.07
N GLN A 57 -16.25 4.47 -5.11
CA GLN A 57 -17.25 5.55 -5.21
C GLN A 57 -17.84 5.64 -6.60
N HIS A 58 -17.21 5.02 -7.55
CA HIS A 58 -17.64 5.06 -8.96
C HIS A 58 -18.69 4.02 -9.29
N ALA A 59 -19.00 3.16 -8.38
CA ALA A 59 -19.97 2.07 -8.63
C ALA A 59 -21.44 2.55 -8.61
#